data_d6e17a38835da617fd280bff0c31350b
#
_entry.id   d6e17a38835da617fd280bff0c31350b
#
_cell.length_a   1.000
_cell.length_b   1.000
_cell.length_c   1.000
_cell.angle_alpha   90.00
_cell.angle_beta   90.00
_cell.angle_gamma   90.00
#
_symmetry.space_group_name_H-M   'P 1'
#
loop_
_entity.id
_entity.type
_entity.pdbx_description
1 polymer ?
#
loop_
_entity_poly.entity_id
_entity_poly.type
_entity_poly.pdbx_seq_one_letter_code
_entity_poly.pdbx_strand_id
1 'polypeptide(L)'
;MLKIIKIEESLMKKIIVSLCFLKILSSAAELNVLQSFEAQFIQTLTSQNEQILYEGEIYIQAPSNALWRYTKPIPKDIYIQESISIIYEPKLQQAIITNIQENLNILSLIQQAKKIDKNTYEAKVAGVIYTILVQDGIPKEITFIDALENKIHIVFKNIKLNTLKNENIFDFNPGSDIDIIYN
;
A
#
# COMPACT_ATOMS: atom_id res chain seq x y z
N MET A 1 -24.20 3.96 -59.73
CA MET A 1 -22.87 3.58 -59.24
C MET A 1 -22.27 4.62 -58.24
N LEU A 2 -22.49 5.94 -58.39
CA LEU A 2 -21.92 6.93 -57.48
C LEU A 2 -22.54 6.99 -56.06
N LYS A 3 -23.75 6.49 -55.87
CA LYS A 3 -24.47 6.54 -54.58
C LYS A 3 -23.98 5.51 -53.55
N ILE A 4 -23.48 4.37 -54.01
CA ILE A 4 -22.99 3.29 -53.17
C ILE A 4 -21.62 3.63 -52.53
N ILE A 5 -20.74 4.28 -53.30
CA ILE A 5 -19.40 4.70 -52.84
C ILE A 5 -19.47 5.73 -51.72
N LYS A 6 -20.46 6.69 -51.74
CA LYS A 6 -20.65 7.68 -50.70
C LYS A 6 -21.15 7.12 -49.36
N ILE A 7 -21.86 5.99 -49.40
CA ILE A 7 -22.39 5.34 -48.19
C ILE A 7 -21.26 4.58 -47.48
N GLU A 8 -20.33 3.95 -48.20
CA GLU A 8 -19.19 3.25 -47.61
C GLU A 8 -18.18 4.20 -46.94
N GLU A 9 -17.88 5.37 -47.56
CA GLU A 9 -17.02 6.37 -46.93
C GLU A 9 -17.61 6.97 -45.63
N SER A 10 -18.94 7.16 -45.61
CA SER A 10 -19.62 7.65 -44.38
C SER A 10 -19.61 6.59 -43.25
N LEU A 11 -19.74 5.33 -43.58
CA LEU A 11 -19.72 4.22 -42.65
C LEU A 11 -18.30 3.99 -42.12
N MET A 12 -17.28 4.05 -42.96
CA MET A 12 -15.87 3.92 -42.59
C MET A 12 -15.42 5.07 -41.67
N LYS A 13 -15.83 6.32 -41.93
CA LYS A 13 -15.55 7.46 -41.06
C LYS A 13 -16.19 7.33 -39.67
N LYS A 14 -17.39 6.77 -39.58
CA LYS A 14 -18.08 6.47 -38.28
C LYS A 14 -17.41 5.33 -37.51
N ILE A 15 -16.87 4.32 -38.19
CA ILE A 15 -16.13 3.21 -37.58
C ILE A 15 -14.77 3.71 -37.05
N ILE A 16 -14.05 4.56 -37.79
CA ILE A 16 -12.76 5.13 -37.35
C ILE A 16 -12.94 6.08 -36.17
N VAL A 17 -14.01 6.89 -36.11
CA VAL A 17 -14.32 7.73 -34.95
C VAL A 17 -14.73 6.89 -33.73
N SER A 18 -15.41 5.75 -33.91
CA SER A 18 -15.75 4.84 -32.82
C SER A 18 -14.54 4.10 -32.25
N LEU A 19 -13.50 3.84 -33.07
CA LEU A 19 -12.29 3.16 -32.61
C LEU A 19 -11.32 4.08 -31.86
N CYS A 20 -11.41 5.41 -32.05
CA CYS A 20 -10.60 6.37 -31.32
C CYS A 20 -11.14 6.71 -29.90
N PHE A 21 -12.39 6.35 -29.61
CA PHE A 21 -12.99 6.62 -28.27
C PHE A 21 -12.74 5.50 -27.24
N LEU A 22 -12.07 4.42 -27.61
CA LEU A 22 -11.83 3.25 -26.73
C LEU A 22 -10.48 3.28 -25.98
N LYS A 23 -9.76 4.41 -25.95
CA LYS A 23 -8.44 4.52 -25.30
C LYS A 23 -8.39 5.47 -24.09
N ILE A 24 -9.49 5.81 -23.45
CA ILE A 24 -9.49 6.67 -22.25
C ILE A 24 -10.21 6.00 -21.08
N LEU A 25 -9.91 4.73 -20.82
CA LEU A 25 -10.46 4.01 -19.65
C LEU A 25 -9.42 3.07 -19.05
N SER A 26 -8.20 3.53 -18.76
CA SER A 26 -7.21 2.64 -18.17
C SER A 26 -6.36 3.22 -17.04
N SER A 27 -6.77 4.33 -16.41
CA SER A 27 -5.96 4.88 -15.30
C SER A 27 -6.42 4.46 -13.89
N ALA A 28 -7.60 3.86 -13.77
CA ALA A 28 -8.10 3.39 -12.46
C ALA A 28 -7.91 1.88 -12.25
N ALA A 29 -7.57 1.13 -13.30
CA ALA A 29 -7.47 -0.33 -13.24
C ALA A 29 -6.09 -0.83 -12.75
N GLU A 30 -5.05 0.00 -12.78
CA GLU A 30 -3.69 -0.46 -12.46
C GLU A 30 -3.44 -0.66 -10.96
N LEU A 31 -4.14 0.05 -10.09
CA LEU A 31 -4.00 -0.12 -8.63
C LEU A 31 -4.59 -1.45 -8.12
N ASN A 32 -5.57 -2.01 -8.82
CA ASN A 32 -6.24 -3.26 -8.42
C ASN A 32 -5.45 -4.54 -8.75
N VAL A 33 -4.34 -4.44 -9.46
CA VAL A 33 -3.50 -5.61 -9.86
C VAL A 33 -2.21 -5.67 -9.05
N LEU A 34 -2.09 -4.86 -8.00
CA LEU A 34 -0.89 -4.84 -7.17
C LEU A 34 -0.82 -6.11 -6.31
N GLN A 35 0.14 -6.99 -6.62
CA GLN A 35 0.38 -8.24 -5.92
C GLN A 35 1.47 -8.11 -4.85
N SER A 36 2.48 -7.28 -5.10
CA SER A 36 3.52 -7.00 -4.11
C SER A 36 4.00 -5.56 -4.18
N PHE A 37 4.47 -5.06 -3.04
CA PHE A 37 5.00 -3.72 -2.87
C PHE A 37 6.24 -3.79 -1.98
N GLU A 38 7.34 -3.25 -2.45
CA GLU A 38 8.59 -3.08 -1.70
C GLU A 38 8.97 -1.61 -1.72
N ALA A 39 9.39 -1.06 -0.61
CA ALA A 39 9.89 0.32 -0.55
C ALA A 39 10.76 0.55 0.68
N GLN A 40 11.59 1.57 0.62
CA GLN A 40 12.06 2.26 1.82
C GLN A 40 11.01 3.25 2.27
N PHE A 41 10.88 3.47 3.57
CA PHE A 41 9.96 4.47 4.09
C PHE A 41 10.63 5.41 5.09
N ILE A 42 10.08 6.63 5.14
CA ILE A 42 10.29 7.58 6.22
C ILE A 42 8.92 7.87 6.80
N GLN A 43 8.74 7.59 8.09
CA GLN A 43 7.52 7.87 8.83
C GLN A 43 7.77 8.98 9.83
N THR A 44 6.98 10.03 9.76
CA THR A 44 6.93 11.11 10.75
C THR A 44 5.70 10.93 11.61
N LEU A 45 5.90 10.78 12.92
CA LEU A 45 4.85 10.83 13.91
C LEU A 45 4.90 12.21 14.56
N THR A 46 3.80 12.95 14.48
CA THR A 46 3.66 14.27 15.11
C THR A 46 2.61 14.16 16.21
N SER A 47 3.04 14.40 17.45
CA SER A 47 2.20 14.44 18.65
C SER A 47 2.35 15.79 19.31
N GLN A 48 1.26 16.55 19.45
CA GLN A 48 1.30 17.91 19.96
C GLN A 48 2.33 18.78 19.20
N ASN A 49 3.48 19.10 19.82
CA ASN A 49 4.55 19.90 19.22
C ASN A 49 5.85 19.09 18.99
N GLU A 50 5.81 17.78 19.22
CA GLU A 50 6.97 16.90 19.07
C GLU A 50 6.85 16.05 17.80
N GLN A 51 7.99 15.80 17.18
CA GLN A 51 8.08 14.92 16.02
C GLN A 51 9.09 13.81 16.26
N ILE A 52 8.69 12.60 15.93
CA ILE A 52 9.58 11.43 15.91
C ILE A 52 9.68 10.95 14.49
N LEU A 53 10.91 10.75 14.03
CA LEU A 53 11.21 10.25 12.69
C LEU A 53 11.60 8.78 12.78
N TYR A 54 10.93 7.96 11.99
CA TYR A 54 11.26 6.55 11.82
C TYR A 54 11.72 6.31 10.39
N GLU A 55 12.67 5.42 10.21
CA GLU A 55 13.13 4.97 8.89
C GLU A 55 13.10 3.46 8.83
N GLY A 56 12.87 2.91 7.63
CA GLY A 56 12.85 1.47 7.47
C GLY A 56 12.55 1.01 6.06
N GLU A 57 12.24 -0.26 5.96
CA GLU A 57 11.84 -0.94 4.72
C GLU A 57 10.49 -1.62 4.93
N ILE A 58 9.71 -1.65 3.88
CA ILE A 58 8.42 -2.32 3.87
C ILE A 58 8.37 -3.32 2.72
N TYR A 59 7.83 -4.47 3.03
CA TYR A 59 7.58 -5.55 2.09
C TYR A 59 6.13 -6.00 2.27
N ILE A 60 5.38 -6.05 1.19
CA ILE A 60 3.98 -6.48 1.22
C ILE A 60 3.73 -7.44 0.08
N GLN A 61 2.96 -8.48 0.34
CA GLN A 61 2.49 -9.43 -0.65
C GLN A 61 1.02 -9.77 -0.41
N ALA A 62 0.24 -9.69 -1.47
CA ALA A 62 -1.16 -10.11 -1.44
C ALA A 62 -1.29 -11.60 -1.09
N PRO A 63 -2.37 -12.02 -0.42
CA PRO A 63 -3.47 -11.16 -0.03
C PRO A 63 -3.25 -10.41 1.30
N SER A 64 -2.36 -10.89 2.18
CA SER A 64 -2.38 -10.47 3.59
C SER A 64 -1.02 -10.34 4.27
N ASN A 65 0.09 -10.59 3.56
CA ASN A 65 1.41 -10.55 4.18
C ASN A 65 2.03 -9.17 4.11
N ALA A 66 2.53 -8.68 5.24
CA ALA A 66 3.34 -7.48 5.31
C ALA A 66 4.45 -7.60 6.35
N LEU A 67 5.59 -7.01 6.05
CA LEU A 67 6.70 -6.82 6.97
C LEU A 67 7.11 -5.35 6.94
N TRP A 68 6.98 -4.70 8.08
CA TRP A 68 7.58 -3.39 8.33
C TRP A 68 8.85 -3.59 9.14
N ARG A 69 9.99 -3.29 8.56
CA ARG A 69 11.29 -3.37 9.21
C ARG A 69 11.79 -1.98 9.53
N TYR A 70 11.62 -1.56 10.77
CA TYR A 70 12.15 -0.30 11.26
C TYR A 70 13.64 -0.44 11.56
N THR A 71 14.44 0.50 11.06
CA THR A 71 15.88 0.56 11.30
C THR A 71 16.27 1.67 12.26
N LYS A 72 15.46 2.75 12.31
CA LYS A 72 15.66 3.91 13.18
C LYS A 72 14.33 4.40 13.77
N PRO A 73 14.36 5.06 14.96
CA PRO A 73 15.50 5.19 15.87
C PRO A 73 15.81 3.90 16.62
N ILE A 74 14.83 2.99 16.76
CA ILE A 74 14.94 1.70 17.43
C ILE A 74 14.57 0.61 16.44
N PRO A 75 15.48 -0.34 16.15
CA PRO A 75 15.17 -1.46 15.28
C PRO A 75 14.03 -2.31 15.82
N LYS A 76 13.03 -2.58 14.99
CA LYS A 76 11.95 -3.53 15.24
C LYS A 76 11.35 -4.04 13.93
N ASP A 77 10.88 -5.25 13.93
CA ASP A 77 10.15 -5.83 12.79
C ASP A 77 8.68 -6.02 13.19
N ILE A 78 7.75 -5.63 12.31
CA ILE A 78 6.32 -5.88 12.49
C ILE A 78 5.87 -6.76 11.32
N TYR A 79 5.57 -8.00 11.64
CA TYR A 79 4.99 -8.96 10.70
C TYR A 79 3.47 -8.89 10.81
N ILE A 80 2.80 -8.88 9.67
CA ILE A 80 1.35 -8.99 9.57
C ILE A 80 1.07 -10.17 8.65
N GLN A 81 0.35 -11.16 9.15
CA GLN A 81 -0.01 -12.37 8.42
C GLN A 81 -1.47 -12.71 8.73
N GLU A 82 -2.33 -12.68 7.72
CA GLU A 82 -3.77 -12.94 7.88
C GLU A 82 -4.40 -12.17 9.05
N SER A 83 -4.57 -12.82 10.19
CA SER A 83 -5.18 -12.28 11.40
C SER A 83 -4.20 -12.11 12.56
N ILE A 84 -2.89 -12.21 12.31
CA ILE A 84 -1.85 -12.14 13.34
C ILE A 84 -0.91 -10.97 13.04
N SER A 85 -0.59 -10.22 14.07
CA SER A 85 0.51 -9.25 14.10
C SER A 85 1.58 -9.73 15.07
N ILE A 86 2.84 -9.69 14.64
CA ILE A 86 4.00 -10.01 15.47
C ILE A 86 4.92 -8.79 15.50
N ILE A 87 5.11 -8.20 16.68
CA ILE A 87 6.06 -7.11 16.88
C ILE A 87 7.31 -7.72 17.52
N TYR A 88 8.40 -7.76 16.77
CA TYR A 88 9.68 -8.27 17.23
C TYR A 88 10.66 -7.14 17.50
N GLU A 89 11.16 -7.06 18.71
CA GLU A 89 12.18 -6.11 19.15
C GLU A 89 13.51 -6.82 19.44
N PRO A 90 14.46 -6.85 18.49
CA PRO A 90 15.71 -7.61 18.62
C PRO A 90 16.53 -7.21 19.83
N LYS A 91 16.55 -5.92 20.19
CA LYS A 91 17.33 -5.43 21.35
C LYS A 91 16.79 -5.90 22.69
N LEU A 92 15.50 -6.18 22.76
CA LEU A 92 14.84 -6.71 23.95
C LEU A 92 14.77 -8.25 23.95
N GLN A 93 15.15 -8.88 22.83
CA GLN A 93 14.96 -10.30 22.59
C GLN A 93 13.50 -10.74 22.84
N GLN A 94 12.54 -9.91 22.42
CA GLN A 94 11.13 -10.09 22.72
C GLN A 94 10.29 -10.02 21.47
N ALA A 95 9.25 -10.86 21.40
CA ALA A 95 8.21 -10.81 20.38
C ALA A 95 6.83 -10.78 21.03
N ILE A 96 5.98 -9.86 20.59
CA ILE A 96 4.59 -9.75 21.02
C ILE A 96 3.71 -10.22 19.88
N ILE A 97 2.91 -11.25 20.13
CA ILE A 97 1.98 -11.83 19.16
C ILE A 97 0.56 -11.40 19.55
N THR A 98 -0.13 -10.77 18.63
CA THR A 98 -1.49 -10.25 18.85
C THR A 98 -2.41 -10.69 17.71
N ASN A 99 -3.63 -11.12 18.03
CA ASN A 99 -4.68 -11.32 17.03
C ASN A 99 -5.22 -9.96 16.58
N ILE A 100 -5.28 -9.74 15.28
CA ILE A 100 -5.84 -8.52 14.69
C ILE A 100 -7.17 -8.85 14.01
N GLN A 101 -8.20 -8.04 14.28
CA GLN A 101 -9.53 -8.26 13.72
C GLN A 101 -9.61 -7.83 12.24
N GLU A 102 -8.78 -6.87 11.84
CA GLU A 102 -8.74 -6.35 10.47
C GLU A 102 -7.29 -6.30 9.98
N ASN A 103 -7.04 -6.95 8.86
CA ASN A 103 -5.72 -6.93 8.22
C ASN A 103 -5.51 -5.61 7.49
N LEU A 104 -4.86 -4.66 8.17
CA LEU A 104 -4.49 -3.35 7.65
C LEU A 104 -3.14 -3.41 6.93
N ASN A 105 -3.11 -4.02 5.76
CA ASN A 105 -1.94 -3.84 4.90
C ASN A 105 -2.19 -2.72 3.86
N ILE A 106 -1.11 -2.13 3.37
CA ILE A 106 -1.18 -1.02 2.39
C ILE A 106 -1.87 -1.46 1.10
N LEU A 107 -1.74 -2.72 0.66
CA LEU A 107 -2.42 -3.21 -0.53
C LEU A 107 -3.92 -3.19 -0.35
N SER A 108 -4.43 -3.63 0.81
CA SER A 108 -5.86 -3.57 1.12
C SER A 108 -6.37 -2.14 1.21
N LEU A 109 -5.59 -1.21 1.79
CA LEU A 109 -5.91 0.21 1.79
C LEU A 109 -6.01 0.77 0.37
N ILE A 110 -5.03 0.48 -0.49
CA ILE A 110 -5.01 0.94 -1.87
C ILE A 110 -6.18 0.39 -2.67
N GLN A 111 -6.50 -0.91 -2.50
CA GLN A 111 -7.61 -1.57 -3.20
C GLN A 111 -8.97 -1.00 -2.81
N GLN A 112 -9.15 -0.58 -1.56
CA GLN A 112 -10.38 0.01 -1.05
C GLN A 112 -10.47 1.52 -1.28
N ALA A 113 -9.36 2.18 -1.60
CA ALA A 113 -9.27 3.62 -1.70
C ALA A 113 -10.10 4.16 -2.88
N LYS A 114 -10.84 5.22 -2.60
CA LYS A 114 -11.61 5.96 -3.60
C LYS A 114 -10.85 7.21 -3.99
N LYS A 115 -10.82 7.48 -5.28
CA LYS A 115 -10.22 8.71 -5.80
C LYS A 115 -11.06 9.90 -5.38
N ILE A 116 -10.44 10.87 -4.71
CA ILE A 116 -11.08 12.12 -4.28
C ILE A 116 -10.59 13.34 -5.04
N ASP A 117 -9.38 13.26 -5.62
CA ASP A 117 -8.79 14.32 -6.46
C ASP A 117 -7.83 13.71 -7.48
N LYS A 118 -7.19 14.52 -8.32
CA LYS A 118 -6.30 14.10 -9.43
C LYS A 118 -5.31 13.03 -9.01
N ASN A 119 -4.65 13.22 -7.87
CA ASN A 119 -3.60 12.33 -7.35
C ASN A 119 -3.88 11.83 -5.94
N THR A 120 -5.05 12.12 -5.38
CA THR A 120 -5.37 11.82 -3.99
C THR A 120 -6.49 10.78 -3.92
N TYR A 121 -6.26 9.79 -3.08
CA TYR A 121 -7.19 8.71 -2.79
C TYR A 121 -7.46 8.66 -1.29
N GLU A 122 -8.62 8.18 -0.90
CA GLU A 122 -9.02 8.02 0.50
C GLU A 122 -9.58 6.64 0.74
N ALA A 123 -9.17 6.02 1.83
CA ALA A 123 -9.73 4.78 2.35
C ALA A 123 -10.13 4.97 3.81
N LYS A 124 -11.26 4.37 4.23
CA LYS A 124 -11.67 4.36 5.62
C LYS A 124 -11.65 2.92 6.13
N VAL A 125 -10.81 2.65 7.13
CA VAL A 125 -10.67 1.31 7.71
C VAL A 125 -10.64 1.45 9.24
N ALA A 126 -11.40 0.62 9.94
CA ALA A 126 -11.51 0.65 11.41
C ALA A 126 -11.82 2.04 11.99
N GLY A 127 -12.57 2.87 11.25
CA GLY A 127 -12.90 4.24 11.66
C GLY A 127 -11.83 5.29 11.32
N VAL A 128 -10.62 4.89 10.97
CA VAL A 128 -9.52 5.77 10.58
C VAL A 128 -9.60 6.10 9.09
N ILE A 129 -9.37 7.38 8.75
CA ILE A 129 -9.31 7.85 7.38
C ILE A 129 -7.84 7.93 6.96
N TYR A 130 -7.50 7.22 5.89
CA TYR A 130 -6.18 7.19 5.27
C TYR A 130 -6.21 7.98 3.97
N THR A 131 -5.40 9.02 3.87
CA THR A 131 -5.18 9.78 2.63
C THR A 131 -3.93 9.26 1.94
N ILE A 132 -4.06 8.86 0.68
CA ILE A 132 -2.99 8.26 -0.11
C ILE A 132 -2.69 9.17 -1.29
N LEU A 133 -1.46 9.65 -1.40
CA LEU A 133 -0.97 10.36 -2.58
C LEU A 133 -0.41 9.37 -3.58
N VAL A 134 -0.94 9.40 -4.80
CA VAL A 134 -0.53 8.53 -5.92
C VAL A 134 0.03 9.39 -7.05
N GLN A 135 1.22 9.06 -7.53
CA GLN A 135 1.84 9.70 -8.69
C GLN A 135 2.20 8.63 -9.71
N ASP A 136 1.78 8.82 -10.96
CA ASP A 136 2.00 7.87 -12.06
C ASP A 136 1.55 6.43 -11.73
N GLY A 137 0.39 6.30 -11.05
CA GLY A 137 -0.15 5.03 -10.61
C GLY A 137 0.57 4.39 -9.41
N ILE A 138 1.56 5.07 -8.82
CA ILE A 138 2.38 4.55 -7.73
C ILE A 138 2.05 5.28 -6.42
N PRO A 139 1.69 4.57 -5.34
CA PRO A 139 1.53 5.16 -4.02
C PRO A 139 2.85 5.76 -3.52
N LYS A 140 2.85 7.04 -3.19
CA LYS A 140 4.04 7.77 -2.73
C LYS A 140 3.98 8.13 -1.27
N GLU A 141 2.80 8.47 -0.77
CA GLU A 141 2.64 8.93 0.60
C GLU A 141 1.33 8.41 1.19
N ILE A 142 1.33 8.19 2.49
CA ILE A 142 0.13 7.91 3.28
C ILE A 142 0.11 8.84 4.48
N THR A 143 -1.03 9.47 4.75
CA THR A 143 -1.25 10.29 5.93
C THR A 143 -2.53 9.86 6.64
N PHE A 144 -2.49 9.77 7.95
CA PHE A 144 -3.66 9.50 8.78
C PHE A 144 -3.47 10.03 10.22
N ILE A 145 -4.53 10.02 11.00
CA ILE A 145 -4.51 10.31 12.42
C ILE A 145 -4.80 9.01 13.16
N ASP A 146 -3.91 8.61 14.07
CA ASP A 146 -4.08 7.39 14.86
C ASP A 146 -5.07 7.56 16.02
N ALA A 147 -5.33 6.47 16.75
CA ALA A 147 -6.26 6.47 17.88
C ALA A 147 -5.81 7.35 19.08
N LEU A 148 -4.54 7.75 19.11
CA LEU A 148 -3.95 8.64 20.12
C LEU A 148 -3.88 10.10 19.66
N GLU A 149 -4.56 10.41 18.54
CA GLU A 149 -4.58 11.75 17.90
C GLU A 149 -3.21 12.18 17.33
N ASN A 150 -2.28 11.28 17.15
CA ASN A 150 -1.02 11.58 16.48
C ASN A 150 -1.24 11.63 14.97
N LYS A 151 -0.64 12.63 14.33
CA LYS A 151 -0.58 12.67 12.87
C LYS A 151 0.57 11.82 12.38
N ILE A 152 0.26 10.82 11.58
CA ILE A 152 1.23 9.94 10.93
C ILE A 152 1.36 10.35 9.47
N HIS A 153 2.58 10.55 9.01
CA HIS A 153 2.91 10.79 7.60
C HIS A 153 4.02 9.85 7.17
N ILE A 154 3.75 9.03 6.16
CA ILE A 154 4.67 8.03 5.62
C ILE A 154 4.99 8.41 4.18
N VAL A 155 6.28 8.51 3.86
CA VAL A 155 6.80 8.75 2.50
C VAL A 155 7.55 7.51 2.04
N PHE A 156 7.22 7.00 0.86
CA PHE A 156 7.89 5.85 0.25
C PHE A 156 8.92 6.27 -0.78
N LYS A 157 10.07 5.59 -0.75
CA LYS A 157 11.19 5.77 -1.68
C LYS A 157 11.63 4.43 -2.27
N ASN A 158 12.28 4.46 -3.41
CA ASN A 158 12.83 3.27 -4.07
C ASN A 158 11.78 2.16 -4.25
N ILE A 159 10.57 2.57 -4.63
CA ILE A 159 9.40 1.69 -4.73
C ILE A 159 9.59 0.69 -5.86
N LYS A 160 9.30 -0.58 -5.56
CA LYS A 160 9.22 -1.67 -6.52
C LYS A 160 7.86 -2.33 -6.41
N LEU A 161 7.22 -2.54 -7.55
CA LEU A 161 5.88 -3.14 -7.64
C LEU A 161 5.96 -4.50 -8.33
N ASN A 162 5.29 -5.51 -7.77
CA ASN A 162 5.16 -6.85 -8.36
C ASN A 162 6.50 -7.54 -8.66
N THR A 163 7.54 -7.26 -7.84
CA THR A 163 8.89 -7.81 -8.02
C THR A 163 9.32 -8.76 -6.91
N LEU A 164 8.57 -8.83 -5.82
CA LEU A 164 8.91 -9.65 -4.66
C LEU A 164 8.87 -11.14 -5.04
N LYS A 165 10.01 -11.82 -4.87
CA LYS A 165 10.19 -13.23 -5.22
C LYS A 165 10.43 -14.12 -3.99
N ASN A 166 10.88 -13.54 -2.88
CA ASN A 166 11.21 -14.29 -1.68
C ASN A 166 10.07 -14.17 -0.66
N GLU A 167 9.20 -15.16 -0.65
CA GLU A 167 8.06 -15.22 0.27
C GLU A 167 8.49 -15.52 1.71
N ASN A 168 9.64 -16.17 1.93
CA ASN A 168 10.15 -16.51 3.27
C ASN A 168 10.52 -15.27 4.11
N ILE A 169 10.55 -14.06 3.50
CA ILE A 169 10.80 -12.82 4.23
C ILE A 169 9.70 -12.53 5.28
N PHE A 170 8.51 -13.10 5.08
CA PHE A 170 7.39 -12.94 6.00
C PHE A 170 7.38 -13.96 7.13
N ASP A 171 8.22 -15.00 7.07
CA ASP A 171 8.28 -16.04 8.09
C ASP A 171 9.00 -15.50 9.32
N PHE A 172 8.28 -15.45 10.45
CA PHE A 172 8.88 -15.15 11.73
C PHE A 172 9.47 -16.42 12.33
N ASN A 173 10.79 -16.55 12.29
CA ASN A 173 11.56 -17.66 12.87
C ASN A 173 12.41 -17.12 14.03
N PRO A 174 11.85 -17.02 15.24
CA PRO A 174 12.62 -16.58 16.40
C PRO A 174 13.62 -17.63 16.82
N GLY A 175 14.81 -17.20 17.26
CA GLY A 175 15.75 -18.08 17.94
C GLY A 175 15.18 -18.58 19.29
N SER A 176 15.84 -19.58 19.88
CA SER A 176 15.44 -20.15 21.18
C SER A 176 15.46 -19.16 22.35
N ASP A 177 16.14 -18.03 22.17
CA ASP A 177 16.42 -17.06 23.24
C ASP A 177 15.47 -15.85 23.19
N ILE A 178 14.37 -15.98 22.45
CA ILE A 178 13.37 -14.91 22.30
C ILE A 178 12.21 -15.17 23.27
N ASP A 179 11.89 -14.17 24.08
CA ASP A 179 10.69 -14.17 24.92
C ASP A 179 9.45 -13.86 24.07
N ILE A 180 8.47 -14.76 24.08
CA ILE A 180 7.24 -14.63 23.29
C ILE A 180 6.07 -14.32 24.21
N ILE A 181 5.45 -13.16 24.00
CA ILE A 181 4.28 -12.69 24.74
C ILE A 181 3.04 -12.78 23.82
N TYR A 182 1.97 -13.35 24.30
CA TYR A 182 0.67 -13.43 23.63
C TYR A 182 -0.32 -12.45 24.27
N ASN A 183 -0.97 -11.62 23.44
CA ASN A 183 -2.01 -10.65 23.82
C ASN A 183 -3.36 -10.98 23.17
#